data_3c0f1466d9f10cbee6d770b3a7d38866
#
_entry.id   3c0f1466d9f10cbee6d770b3a7d38866
#
_cell.length_a   1.000
_cell.length_b   1.000
_cell.length_c   1.000
_cell.angle_alpha   90.00
_cell.angle_beta   90.00
_cell.angle_gamma   90.00
#
_symmetry.space_group_name_H-M   'P 1'
#
loop_
_entity.id
_entity.type
_entity.pdbx_description
1 polymer ?
#
loop_
_entity_poly.entity_id
_entity_poly.type
_entity_poly.pdbx_seq_one_letter_code
_entity_poly.pdbx_strand_id
1 'polypeptide(L)'
;MFTDANTALDFILAGKSRFTLTSTVSGNSFTFKLDAPKDRETGEVDRSILFAKVLNGPDNSWNGDWLFLGFIREGGSLAGGKKGHPDAPSFRALDWTLNQLAAGNLPESLEIRHEGQCGRCGRALTVPASIDSGFGPHCATQL
;
A
#
# COMPACT_ATOMS: atom_id res chain seq x y z
N MET A 1 5.74 5.70 10.90
CA MET A 1 6.11 4.27 10.75
C MET A 1 5.10 3.41 11.50
N PHE A 2 4.63 2.35 10.85
CA PHE A 2 3.69 1.43 11.50
C PHE A 2 4.41 0.52 12.49
N THR A 3 3.76 0.28 13.63
CA THR A 3 4.29 -0.57 14.70
C THR A 3 3.38 -1.76 15.01
N ASP A 4 2.23 -1.85 14.33
CA ASP A 4 1.25 -2.91 14.51
C ASP A 4 0.87 -3.52 13.15
N ALA A 5 0.88 -4.86 13.07
CA ALA A 5 0.60 -5.58 11.83
C ALA A 5 -0.82 -5.30 11.31
N ASN A 6 -1.82 -5.30 12.18
CA ASN A 6 -3.21 -5.08 11.77
C ASN A 6 -3.42 -3.65 11.25
N THR A 7 -2.86 -2.66 11.93
CA THR A 7 -2.95 -1.26 11.49
C THR A 7 -2.27 -1.05 10.13
N ALA A 8 -1.09 -1.65 9.94
CA ALA A 8 -0.37 -1.58 8.68
C ALA A 8 -1.16 -2.23 7.54
N LEU A 9 -1.72 -3.42 7.77
CA LEU A 9 -2.49 -4.12 6.75
C LEU A 9 -3.77 -3.36 6.38
N ASP A 10 -4.50 -2.84 7.37
CA ASP A 10 -5.69 -2.03 7.13
C ASP A 10 -5.37 -0.80 6.27
N PHE A 11 -4.24 -0.15 6.54
CA PHE A 11 -3.78 0.98 5.74
C PHE A 11 -3.48 0.57 4.30
N ILE A 12 -2.69 -0.48 4.12
CA ILE A 12 -2.24 -0.93 2.79
C ILE A 12 -3.43 -1.30 1.91
N LEU A 13 -4.45 -1.94 2.48
CA LEU A 13 -5.61 -2.42 1.73
C LEU A 13 -6.78 -1.45 1.68
N ALA A 14 -6.61 -0.22 2.16
CA ALA A 14 -7.72 0.73 2.31
C ALA A 14 -8.27 1.31 1.00
N GLY A 15 -7.50 1.29 -0.08
CA GLY A 15 -7.99 1.69 -1.40
C GLY A 15 -7.25 2.86 -2.07
N LYS A 16 -6.39 3.57 -1.34
CA LYS A 16 -5.58 4.66 -1.90
C LYS A 16 -4.28 4.84 -1.11
N SER A 17 -3.63 3.74 -0.80
CA SER A 17 -2.43 3.77 0.04
C SER A 17 -1.16 4.10 -0.75
N ARG A 18 -0.29 4.86 -0.09
CA ARG A 18 1.05 5.21 -0.56
C ARG A 18 2.00 4.90 0.59
N PHE A 19 2.93 3.98 0.39
CA PHE A 19 3.81 3.55 1.47
C PHE A 19 5.15 3.06 0.93
N THR A 20 6.16 3.07 1.81
CA THR A 20 7.50 2.57 1.51
C THR A 20 7.83 1.41 2.43
N LEU A 21 8.29 0.32 1.84
CA LEU A 21 8.84 -0.83 2.55
C LEU A 21 10.36 -0.74 2.54
N THR A 22 10.98 -0.85 3.71
CA THR A 22 12.43 -0.82 3.85
C THR A 22 12.90 -2.02 4.63
N SER A 23 13.88 -2.76 4.10
CA SER A 23 14.57 -3.81 4.82
C SER A 23 15.67 -3.20 5.67
N THR A 24 15.63 -3.43 6.98
CA THR A 24 16.68 -2.96 7.89
C THR A 24 17.97 -3.77 7.75
N VAL A 25 17.90 -4.95 7.15
CA VAL A 25 19.05 -5.82 6.93
C VAL A 25 19.83 -5.40 5.69
N SER A 26 19.16 -5.23 4.55
CA SER A 26 19.81 -4.88 3.28
C SER A 26 19.85 -3.37 3.01
N GLY A 27 18.98 -2.60 3.65
CA GLY A 27 18.79 -1.18 3.36
C GLY A 27 17.98 -0.91 2.10
N ASN A 28 17.52 -1.94 1.39
CA ASN A 28 16.72 -1.77 0.18
C ASN A 28 15.31 -1.27 0.52
N SER A 29 14.80 -0.36 -0.33
CA SER A 29 13.48 0.23 -0.17
C SER A 29 12.70 0.15 -1.48
N PHE A 30 11.39 -0.04 -1.34
CA PHE A 30 10.45 0.07 -2.45
C PHE A 30 9.26 0.91 -2.03
N THR A 31 8.85 1.84 -2.89
CA THR A 31 7.67 2.67 -2.67
C THR A 31 6.53 2.19 -3.56
N PHE A 32 5.39 1.96 -2.95
CA PHE A 32 4.22 1.39 -3.61
C PHE A 32 3.02 2.32 -3.55
N LYS A 33 2.13 2.15 -4.52
CA LYS A 33 0.77 2.63 -4.42
C LYS A 33 -0.21 1.52 -4.75
N LEU A 34 -1.24 1.40 -3.93
CA LEU A 34 -2.33 0.46 -4.13
C LEU A 34 -3.62 1.27 -4.27
N ASP A 35 -4.24 1.19 -5.44
CA ASP A 35 -5.43 1.97 -5.78
C ASP A 35 -6.61 1.07 -6.10
N ALA A 36 -7.76 1.40 -5.52
CA ALA A 36 -9.04 0.82 -5.90
C ALA A 36 -9.58 1.56 -7.14
N PRO A 37 -10.16 0.85 -8.11
CA PRO A 37 -10.74 1.50 -9.28
C PRO A 37 -11.97 2.31 -8.90
N LYS A 38 -12.18 3.40 -9.63
CA LYS A 38 -13.32 4.28 -9.46
C LYS A 38 -14.19 4.22 -10.72
N ASP A 39 -15.50 4.03 -10.53
CA ASP A 39 -16.45 4.08 -11.62
C ASP A 39 -16.52 5.52 -12.16
N ARG A 40 -16.36 5.67 -13.47
CA ARG A 40 -16.35 6.99 -14.12
C ARG A 40 -17.71 7.65 -14.14
N GLU A 41 -18.79 6.88 -14.15
CA GLU A 41 -20.16 7.38 -14.20
C GLU A 41 -20.72 7.72 -12.82
N THR A 42 -20.54 6.82 -11.85
CA THR A 42 -21.13 6.97 -10.52
C THR A 42 -20.18 7.61 -9.51
N GLY A 43 -18.87 7.57 -9.76
CA GLY A 43 -17.86 8.01 -8.81
C GLY A 43 -17.63 7.05 -7.65
N GLU A 44 -18.27 5.88 -7.67
CA GLU A 44 -18.08 4.86 -6.64
C GLU A 44 -16.73 4.19 -6.75
N VAL A 45 -16.12 3.90 -5.60
CA VAL A 45 -14.83 3.23 -5.50
C VAL A 45 -15.08 1.76 -5.17
N ASP A 46 -14.55 0.86 -6.01
CA ASP A 46 -14.63 -0.59 -5.79
C ASP A 46 -13.38 -1.05 -5.05
N ARG A 47 -13.50 -1.22 -3.73
CA ARG A 47 -12.40 -1.67 -2.87
C ARG A 47 -12.24 -3.19 -2.81
N SER A 48 -13.03 -3.94 -3.59
CA SER A 48 -12.87 -5.39 -3.70
C SER A 48 -11.66 -5.80 -4.54
N ILE A 49 -11.09 -4.85 -5.28
CA ILE A 49 -9.87 -5.06 -6.08
C ILE A 49 -8.94 -3.86 -5.91
N LEU A 50 -7.64 -4.13 -5.75
CA LEU A 50 -6.61 -3.12 -5.65
C LEU A 50 -5.55 -3.36 -6.71
N PHE A 51 -5.15 -2.31 -7.41
CA PHE A 51 -4.06 -2.36 -8.36
C PHE A 51 -2.76 -1.88 -7.69
N ALA A 52 -1.75 -2.73 -7.71
CA ALA A 52 -0.46 -2.46 -7.07
C ALA A 52 0.56 -1.98 -8.09
N LYS A 53 1.19 -0.86 -7.79
CA LYS A 53 2.27 -0.29 -8.59
C LYS A 53 3.46 0.03 -7.69
N VAL A 54 4.67 -0.05 -8.25
CA VAL A 54 5.90 0.34 -7.56
C VAL A 54 6.52 1.55 -8.27
N LEU A 55 7.07 2.45 -7.49
CA LEU A 55 7.82 3.58 -8.03
C LEU A 55 9.11 3.04 -8.69
N ASN A 56 9.25 3.29 -9.99
CA ASN A 56 10.33 2.75 -10.81
C ASN A 56 11.00 3.88 -11.59
N GLY A 57 11.94 4.54 -10.97
CA GLY A 57 12.69 5.63 -11.61
C GLY A 57 13.55 6.40 -10.62
N PRO A 58 14.52 7.17 -11.13
CA PRO A 58 15.44 7.93 -10.29
C PRO A 58 14.80 9.11 -9.57
N ASP A 59 13.67 9.58 -10.08
CA ASP A 59 12.95 10.71 -9.51
C ASP A 59 11.73 10.20 -8.74
N ASN A 60 11.55 10.68 -7.52
CA ASN A 60 10.34 10.43 -6.75
C ASN A 60 9.13 11.16 -7.36
N SER A 61 9.04 11.12 -8.68
CA SER A 61 7.98 11.78 -9.40
C SER A 61 6.66 11.03 -9.24
N TRP A 62 5.69 11.68 -8.67
CA TRP A 62 4.34 11.13 -8.52
C TRP A 62 3.63 10.94 -9.86
N ASN A 63 4.19 11.45 -10.96
CA ASN A 63 3.48 11.61 -12.23
C ASN A 63 3.84 10.65 -13.34
N GLY A 64 4.74 9.68 -13.17
CA GLY A 64 5.03 8.91 -14.36
C GLY A 64 5.78 7.61 -14.23
N ASP A 65 6.51 7.44 -13.15
CA ASP A 65 7.45 6.32 -13.09
C ASP A 65 6.92 5.15 -12.25
N TRP A 66 5.66 4.79 -12.46
CA TRP A 66 5.04 3.69 -11.76
C TRP A 66 4.96 2.45 -12.64
N LEU A 67 5.56 1.35 -12.18
CA LEU A 67 5.46 0.05 -12.83
C LEU A 67 4.29 -0.72 -12.23
N PHE A 68 3.38 -1.17 -13.09
CA PHE A 68 2.28 -2.03 -12.65
C PHE A 68 2.82 -3.41 -12.27
N LEU A 69 2.59 -3.84 -11.03
CA LEU A 69 3.04 -5.13 -10.52
C LEU A 69 1.98 -6.21 -10.61
N GLY A 70 0.75 -5.88 -10.28
CA GLY A 70 -0.32 -6.84 -10.18
C GLY A 70 -1.52 -6.29 -9.45
N PHE A 71 -2.37 -7.19 -8.97
CA PHE A 71 -3.61 -6.81 -8.30
C PHE A 71 -3.90 -7.74 -7.11
N ILE A 72 -4.74 -7.25 -6.20
CA ILE A 72 -5.20 -7.99 -5.03
C ILE A 72 -6.72 -7.94 -5.06
N ARG A 73 -7.37 -9.11 -5.05
CA ARG A 73 -8.81 -9.21 -4.88
C ARG A 73 -9.14 -9.39 -3.40
N GLU A 74 -10.34 -8.99 -2.98
CA GLU A 74 -10.77 -9.13 -1.59
C GLU A 74 -10.58 -10.58 -1.11
N GLY A 75 -9.88 -10.73 0.02
CA GLY A 75 -9.56 -12.04 0.58
C GLY A 75 -8.53 -12.85 -0.18
N GLY A 76 -7.93 -12.27 -1.23
CA GLY A 76 -6.96 -12.95 -2.09
C GLY A 76 -5.52 -12.52 -1.86
N SER A 77 -4.62 -13.19 -2.56
CA SER A 77 -3.20 -12.88 -2.59
C SER A 77 -2.87 -11.93 -3.74
N LEU A 78 -1.71 -11.31 -3.68
CA LEU A 78 -1.17 -10.53 -4.79
C LEU A 78 -0.93 -11.44 -6.00
N ALA A 79 -1.47 -11.06 -7.14
CA ALA A 79 -1.35 -11.79 -8.39
C ALA A 79 -0.87 -10.87 -9.51
N GLY A 80 0.01 -11.36 -10.38
CA GLY A 80 0.54 -10.56 -11.47
C GLY A 80 -0.42 -10.37 -12.64
N GLY A 81 -1.21 -11.39 -12.95
CA GLY A 81 -2.05 -11.40 -14.14
C GLY A 81 -1.22 -11.36 -15.43
N LYS A 82 -1.85 -10.95 -16.53
CA LYS A 82 -1.17 -10.90 -17.83
C LYS A 82 -0.20 -9.73 -17.97
N LYS A 83 -0.44 -8.63 -17.28
CA LYS A 83 0.34 -7.38 -17.40
C LYS A 83 1.24 -7.11 -16.21
N GLY A 84 1.17 -7.92 -15.16
CA GLY A 84 1.96 -7.74 -13.96
C GLY A 84 3.39 -8.27 -14.11
N HIS A 85 4.16 -8.11 -13.05
CA HIS A 85 5.58 -8.49 -13.00
C HIS A 85 5.86 -9.34 -11.75
N PRO A 86 5.36 -10.61 -11.70
CA PRO A 86 5.51 -11.43 -10.50
C PRO A 86 6.96 -11.83 -10.19
N ASP A 87 7.86 -11.72 -11.16
CA ASP A 87 9.28 -11.99 -10.96
C ASP A 87 10.07 -10.80 -10.43
N ALA A 88 9.47 -9.61 -10.37
CA ALA A 88 10.16 -8.43 -9.88
C ALA A 88 10.47 -8.55 -8.38
N PRO A 89 11.66 -8.10 -7.93
CA PRO A 89 11.97 -8.09 -6.48
C PRO A 89 10.95 -7.30 -5.66
N SER A 90 10.43 -6.21 -6.20
CA SER A 90 9.39 -5.41 -5.54
C SER A 90 8.08 -6.18 -5.38
N PHE A 91 7.68 -6.98 -6.36
CA PHE A 91 6.50 -7.83 -6.26
C PHE A 91 6.67 -8.84 -5.11
N ARG A 92 7.82 -9.51 -5.06
CA ARG A 92 8.11 -10.49 -4.00
C ARG A 92 8.13 -9.85 -2.63
N ALA A 93 8.70 -8.64 -2.51
CA ALA A 93 8.74 -7.90 -1.25
C ALA A 93 7.34 -7.55 -0.77
N LEU A 94 6.47 -7.07 -1.67
CA LEU A 94 5.09 -6.75 -1.34
C LEU A 94 4.29 -8.00 -0.96
N ASP A 95 4.41 -9.07 -1.73
CA ASP A 95 3.72 -10.34 -1.47
C ASP A 95 4.12 -10.92 -0.12
N TRP A 96 5.42 -10.97 0.17
CA TRP A 96 5.94 -11.43 1.46
C TRP A 96 5.39 -10.58 2.61
N THR A 97 5.41 -9.26 2.45
CA THR A 97 4.89 -8.34 3.47
C THR A 97 3.41 -8.58 3.75
N LEU A 98 2.59 -8.69 2.71
CA LEU A 98 1.16 -8.93 2.87
C LEU A 98 0.89 -10.25 3.59
N ASN A 99 1.65 -11.29 3.28
CA ASN A 99 1.52 -12.59 3.95
C ASN A 99 1.91 -12.52 5.43
N GLN A 100 2.98 -11.80 5.77
CA GLN A 100 3.41 -11.60 7.15
C GLN A 100 2.37 -10.83 7.96
N LEU A 101 1.86 -9.73 7.41
CA LEU A 101 0.86 -8.91 8.09
C LEU A 101 -0.47 -9.67 8.26
N ALA A 102 -0.88 -10.44 7.27
CA ALA A 102 -2.09 -11.27 7.37
C ALA A 102 -1.98 -12.34 8.45
N ALA A 103 -0.77 -12.82 8.74
CA ALA A 103 -0.48 -13.75 9.83
C ALA A 103 -0.35 -13.06 11.19
N GLY A 104 -0.50 -11.73 11.25
CA GLY A 104 -0.37 -10.95 12.48
C GLY A 104 1.07 -10.60 12.84
N ASN A 105 2.02 -10.79 11.92
CA ASN A 105 3.42 -10.53 12.16
C ASN A 105 3.88 -9.24 11.49
N LEU A 106 4.57 -8.38 12.25
CA LEU A 106 5.33 -7.26 11.71
C LEU A 106 6.81 -7.52 12.01
N PRO A 107 7.57 -8.08 11.05
CA PRO A 107 8.97 -8.44 11.28
C PRO A 107 9.84 -7.22 11.65
N GLU A 108 10.78 -7.40 12.58
CA GLU A 108 11.71 -6.34 12.98
C GLU A 108 12.61 -5.87 11.82
N SER A 109 12.85 -6.75 10.85
CA SER A 109 13.65 -6.45 9.67
C SER A 109 12.91 -5.62 8.62
N LEU A 110 11.64 -5.28 8.86
CA LEU A 110 10.79 -4.55 7.92
C LEU A 110 10.27 -3.27 8.55
N GLU A 111 10.51 -2.15 7.88
CA GLU A 111 9.88 -0.87 8.20
C GLU A 111 8.84 -0.53 7.15
N ILE A 112 7.65 -0.14 7.60
CA ILE A 112 6.55 0.28 6.73
C ILE A 112 6.20 1.72 7.09
N ARG A 113 6.36 2.64 6.12
CA ARG A 113 6.09 4.07 6.31
C ARG A 113 5.08 4.54 5.28
N HIS A 114 4.06 5.28 5.72
CA HIS A 114 3.15 5.94 4.78
C HIS A 114 3.73 7.30 4.35
N GLU A 115 3.15 7.86 3.28
CA GLU A 115 3.65 9.10 2.67
C GLU A 115 2.94 10.36 3.22
N GLY A 116 2.29 10.27 4.37
CA GLY A 116 1.59 11.40 4.98
C GLY A 116 0.21 11.67 4.40
N GLN A 117 -0.35 10.72 3.66
CA GLN A 117 -1.69 10.80 3.11
C GLN A 117 -2.58 9.69 3.68
N CYS A 118 -3.88 10.00 3.84
CA CYS A 118 -4.85 9.00 4.29
C CYS A 118 -4.88 7.81 3.32
N GLY A 119 -4.74 6.59 3.86
CA GLY A 119 -4.74 5.36 3.06
C GLY A 119 -6.06 5.07 2.37
N ARG A 120 -7.16 5.69 2.81
CA ARG A 120 -8.48 5.48 2.25
C ARG A 120 -8.90 6.57 1.25
N CYS A 121 -8.67 7.84 1.53
CA CYS A 121 -9.11 8.95 0.67
C CYS A 121 -7.99 9.79 0.07
N GLY A 122 -6.75 9.63 0.53
CA GLY A 122 -5.58 10.33 0.01
C GLY A 122 -5.38 11.76 0.48
N ARG A 123 -6.20 12.26 1.41
CA ARG A 123 -6.03 13.60 1.98
C ARG A 123 -4.76 13.66 2.84
N ALA A 124 -4.11 14.82 2.86
CA ALA A 124 -2.95 15.04 3.71
C ALA A 124 -3.30 14.82 5.18
N LEU A 125 -2.42 14.14 5.91
CA LEU A 125 -2.57 13.88 7.34
C LEU A 125 -1.77 14.91 8.13
N THR A 126 -2.42 15.64 9.02
CA THR A 126 -1.80 16.71 9.82
C THR A 126 -1.95 16.50 11.32
N VAL A 127 -2.91 15.71 11.76
CA VAL A 127 -3.17 15.42 13.17
C VAL A 127 -2.33 14.24 13.61
N PRO A 128 -1.64 14.27 14.77
CA PRO A 128 -0.79 13.18 15.22
C PRO A 128 -1.46 11.80 15.22
N ALA A 129 -2.70 11.70 15.70
CA ALA A 129 -3.43 10.43 15.69
C ALA A 129 -3.67 9.92 14.27
N SER A 130 -3.91 10.80 13.29
CA SER A 130 -4.08 10.43 11.89
C SER A 130 -2.76 9.99 11.25
N ILE A 131 -1.65 10.63 11.62
CA ILE A 131 -0.32 10.25 11.14
C ILE A 131 0.04 8.84 11.65
N ASP A 132 -0.27 8.55 12.92
CA ASP A 132 0.01 7.24 13.52
C ASP A 132 -0.83 6.12 12.89
N SER A 133 -2.11 6.36 12.65
CA SER A 133 -3.03 5.36 12.07
C SER A 133 -2.92 5.25 10.54
N GLY A 134 -2.50 6.31 9.86
CA GLY A 134 -2.51 6.40 8.40
C GLY A 134 -3.88 6.78 7.82
N PHE A 135 -4.85 7.19 8.65
CA PHE A 135 -6.19 7.55 8.22
C PHE A 135 -6.62 8.89 8.80
N GLY A 136 -7.34 9.70 7.99
CA GLY A 136 -8.01 10.89 8.47
C GLY A 136 -9.15 10.53 9.45
N PRO A 137 -9.62 11.49 10.27
CA PRO A 137 -10.64 11.20 11.29
C PRO A 137 -11.93 10.60 10.73
N HIS A 138 -12.39 11.09 9.60
CA HIS A 138 -13.60 10.54 8.94
C HIS A 138 -13.37 9.13 8.44
N CYS A 139 -12.25 8.88 7.75
CA CYS A 139 -11.92 7.56 7.21
C CYS A 139 -11.68 6.52 8.29
N ALA A 140 -11.13 6.91 9.43
CA ALA A 140 -10.92 6.02 10.57
C ALA A 140 -12.24 5.45 11.10
N THR A 141 -13.34 6.19 10.99
CA THR A 141 -14.68 5.70 11.40
C THR A 141 -15.33 4.77 10.38
N GLN A 142 -14.79 4.68 9.17
CA GLN A 142 -15.32 3.85 8.08
C GLN A 142 -14.63 2.49 7.96
N LEU A 143 -13.68 2.21 8.82
CA LEU A 143 -12.92 0.94 8.82
C LEU A 143 -13.72 -0.23 9.40
#